data_eac5ed2e7ddf1a91cdf4343929f0b6b2
#
_entry.id   eac5ed2e7ddf1a91cdf4343929f0b6b2
#
_cell.length_a   1.000
_cell.length_b   1.000
_cell.length_c   1.000
_cell.angle_alpha   90.00
_cell.angle_beta   90.00
_cell.angle_gamma   90.00
#
_symmetry.space_group_name_H-M   'P 1'
#
loop_
_entity.id
_entity.type
_entity.pdbx_description
1 polymer ?
#
loop_
_entity_poly.entity_id
_entity_poly.type
_entity_poly.pdbx_seq_one_letter_code
_entity_poly.pdbx_strand_id
1 'polypeptide(L)'
;MRHLDRATVPTPACLTAPLAGRRYRDLTSAEKEEIRTSLLNLQGRRCAYCERRTGEDRNDGHIEHFRNQANHDDLTTTWENMYWSCKDEKTCGKHKDNCTKTTGRLARFDVNVLIDPGIDDPDQLLLFVDDGTVVPRPGIDAVAQRRAEETLRVFQLRESAFLKQSRFDALRPYKTAVKQFLSRGDDSLVEYLDAVREDIQQAPFSTAIRHYFEGIL
;
A
#
# COMPACT_ATOMS: atom_id res chain seq x y z
N MET A 1 2.91 2.18 -2.18
CA MET A 1 2.52 2.20 -0.74
C MET A 1 2.49 3.64 -0.32
N ARG A 2 1.42 4.09 0.31
CA ARG A 2 1.25 5.45 0.81
C ARG A 2 0.96 5.42 2.31
N HIS A 3 1.17 6.53 2.98
CA HIS A 3 0.73 6.70 4.36
C HIS A 3 -0.81 6.61 4.46
N LEU A 4 -1.29 5.94 5.50
CA LEU A 4 -2.71 5.73 5.79
C LEU A 4 -3.05 6.39 7.13
N ASP A 5 -3.52 7.63 7.08
CA ASP A 5 -3.91 8.37 8.28
C ASP A 5 -5.21 7.79 8.87
N ARG A 6 -5.06 7.01 9.94
CA ARG A 6 -6.18 6.36 10.62
C ARG A 6 -7.12 7.34 11.32
N ALA A 7 -6.70 8.59 11.55
CA ALA A 7 -7.59 9.61 12.11
C ALA A 7 -8.72 10.02 11.14
N THR A 8 -8.57 9.71 9.85
CA THR A 8 -9.57 10.03 8.82
C THR A 8 -10.78 9.09 8.81
N VAL A 9 -10.69 7.94 9.49
CA VAL A 9 -11.77 6.94 9.55
C VAL A 9 -11.88 6.42 10.98
N PRO A 10 -13.09 6.44 11.59
CA PRO A 10 -13.26 5.93 12.94
C PRO A 10 -12.95 4.43 13.02
N THR A 11 -12.44 4.00 14.18
CA THR A 11 -12.31 2.58 14.50
C THR A 11 -13.68 1.89 14.38
N PRO A 12 -13.79 0.74 13.69
CA PRO A 12 -15.03 -0.02 13.60
C PRO A 12 -15.66 -0.27 14.98
N ALA A 13 -16.96 -0.08 15.10
CA ALA A 13 -17.65 -0.20 16.40
C ALA A 13 -17.47 -1.59 17.02
N CYS A 14 -17.42 -2.64 16.19
CA CYS A 14 -17.16 -4.01 16.63
C CYS A 14 -15.77 -4.22 17.26
N LEU A 15 -14.82 -3.30 17.07
CA LEU A 15 -13.48 -3.33 17.65
C LEU A 15 -13.32 -2.38 18.86
N THR A 16 -14.30 -1.51 19.14
CA THR A 16 -14.23 -0.56 20.27
C THR A 16 -14.79 -1.15 21.58
N ALA A 17 -15.64 -2.16 21.50
CA ALA A 17 -16.16 -2.86 22.69
C ALA A 17 -15.06 -3.76 23.29
N PRO A 18 -15.08 -4.00 24.61
CA PRO A 18 -14.16 -4.95 25.22
C PRO A 18 -14.29 -6.32 24.56
N LEU A 19 -13.32 -6.67 23.74
CA LEU A 19 -13.28 -7.95 23.02
C LEU A 19 -12.69 -9.07 23.89
N ALA A 20 -12.91 -9.05 25.21
CA ALA A 20 -12.32 -9.91 26.23
C ALA A 20 -12.07 -11.34 25.71
N GLY A 21 -10.83 -11.60 25.23
CA GLY A 21 -10.41 -12.91 24.71
C GLY A 21 -10.92 -13.31 23.32
N ARG A 22 -11.72 -12.49 22.63
CA ARG A 22 -12.14 -12.77 21.24
C ARG A 22 -10.98 -12.56 20.27
N ARG A 23 -10.90 -13.46 19.31
CA ARG A 23 -9.93 -13.42 18.19
C ARG A 23 -10.65 -13.04 16.90
N TYR A 24 -9.89 -12.64 15.87
CA TYR A 24 -10.46 -12.36 14.54
C TYR A 24 -11.33 -13.51 14.00
N ARG A 25 -10.95 -14.76 14.26
CA ARG A 25 -11.74 -15.94 13.85
C ARG A 25 -13.14 -15.99 14.49
N ASP A 26 -13.30 -15.40 15.67
CA ASP A 26 -14.54 -15.43 16.46
C ASP A 26 -15.49 -14.28 16.04
N LEU A 27 -15.04 -13.37 15.17
CA LEU A 27 -15.85 -12.30 14.62
C LEU A 27 -16.88 -12.85 13.63
N THR A 28 -18.09 -12.35 13.72
CA THR A 28 -19.17 -12.67 12.79
C THR A 28 -18.90 -12.12 11.38
N SER A 29 -19.65 -12.60 10.39
CA SER A 29 -19.56 -12.08 9.03
C SER A 29 -19.91 -10.60 8.94
N ALA A 30 -20.86 -10.12 9.76
CA ALA A 30 -21.25 -8.71 9.82
C ALA A 30 -20.12 -7.83 10.38
N GLU A 31 -19.48 -8.25 11.48
CA GLU A 31 -18.33 -7.54 12.05
C GLU A 31 -17.14 -7.50 11.07
N LYS A 32 -16.85 -8.60 10.39
CA LYS A 32 -15.82 -8.65 9.34
C LYS A 32 -16.13 -7.73 8.15
N GLU A 33 -17.41 -7.58 7.80
CA GLU A 33 -17.82 -6.64 6.75
C GLU A 33 -17.72 -5.19 7.19
N GLU A 34 -18.03 -4.88 8.43
CA GLU A 34 -17.81 -3.55 9.00
C GLU A 34 -16.34 -3.16 8.97
N ILE A 35 -15.43 -4.06 9.41
CA ILE A 35 -13.98 -3.86 9.35
C ILE A 35 -13.54 -3.65 7.88
N ARG A 36 -14.00 -4.50 6.96
CA ARG A 36 -13.70 -4.39 5.54
C ARG A 36 -14.09 -3.01 4.99
N THR A 37 -15.31 -2.57 5.27
CA THR A 37 -15.82 -1.28 4.81
C THR A 37 -14.96 -0.12 5.33
N SER A 38 -14.62 -0.13 6.61
CA SER A 38 -13.74 0.90 7.21
C SER A 38 -12.35 0.89 6.60
N LEU A 39 -11.74 -0.28 6.34
CA LEU A 39 -10.45 -0.39 5.66
C LEU A 39 -10.52 0.12 4.21
N LEU A 40 -11.57 -0.19 3.46
CA LEU A 40 -11.76 0.30 2.11
C LEU A 40 -11.91 1.83 2.06
N ASN A 41 -12.62 2.41 3.03
CA ASN A 41 -12.74 3.87 3.16
C ASN A 41 -11.38 4.51 3.49
N LEU A 42 -10.66 3.99 4.49
CA LEU A 42 -9.31 4.45 4.85
C LEU A 42 -8.34 4.41 3.67
N GLN A 43 -8.42 3.35 2.88
CA GLN A 43 -7.46 3.08 1.81
C GLN A 43 -7.90 3.59 0.44
N GLY A 44 -9.10 4.18 0.32
CA GLY A 44 -9.65 4.66 -0.96
C GLY A 44 -9.80 3.52 -1.95
N ARG A 45 -10.32 2.37 -1.51
CA ARG A 45 -10.51 1.14 -2.31
C ARG A 45 -9.23 0.68 -3.02
N ARG A 46 -8.10 0.70 -2.33
CA ARG A 46 -6.79 0.27 -2.83
C ARG A 46 -6.12 -0.68 -1.86
N CYS A 47 -5.29 -1.55 -2.38
CA CYS A 47 -4.41 -2.38 -1.55
C CYS A 47 -3.44 -1.48 -0.75
N ALA A 48 -3.32 -1.69 0.57
CA ALA A 48 -2.43 -0.93 1.44
C ALA A 48 -0.98 -0.92 0.97
N TYR A 49 -0.54 -1.97 0.29
CA TYR A 49 0.87 -2.18 -0.06
C TYR A 49 1.19 -1.76 -1.50
N CYS A 50 0.46 -2.25 -2.50
CA CYS A 50 0.77 -1.96 -3.90
C CYS A 50 -0.04 -0.84 -4.53
N GLU A 51 -1.10 -0.33 -3.86
CA GLU A 51 -2.02 0.71 -4.32
C GLU A 51 -2.88 0.32 -5.55
N ARG A 52 -2.86 -0.94 -5.95
CA ARG A 52 -3.80 -1.44 -6.97
C ARG A 52 -5.23 -1.27 -6.47
N ARG A 53 -6.16 -0.89 -7.35
CA ARG A 53 -7.61 -0.84 -7.03
C ARG A 53 -8.10 -2.21 -6.60
N THR A 54 -8.88 -2.24 -5.53
CA THR A 54 -9.50 -3.43 -4.94
C THR A 54 -10.80 -3.03 -4.22
N GLY A 55 -11.60 -4.00 -3.82
CA GLY A 55 -12.82 -3.78 -3.02
C GLY A 55 -14.07 -3.52 -3.85
N GLU A 56 -14.00 -3.70 -5.17
CA GLU A 56 -15.16 -3.72 -6.05
C GLU A 56 -15.89 -5.06 -5.92
N ASP A 57 -15.14 -6.16 -5.88
CA ASP A 57 -15.61 -7.49 -5.53
C ASP A 57 -15.14 -7.87 -4.12
N ARG A 58 -15.95 -8.59 -3.34
CA ARG A 58 -15.56 -9.18 -2.06
C ARG A 58 -14.37 -10.12 -2.16
N ASN A 59 -14.14 -10.66 -3.33
CA ASN A 59 -13.12 -11.66 -3.58
C ASN A 59 -11.80 -11.09 -4.12
N ASP A 60 -11.69 -9.79 -4.40
CA ASP A 60 -10.48 -9.19 -4.96
C ASP A 60 -9.44 -8.78 -3.90
N GLY A 61 -9.77 -8.92 -2.61
CA GLY A 61 -8.89 -8.64 -1.49
C GLY A 61 -9.25 -9.44 -0.23
N HIS A 62 -8.53 -9.18 0.84
CA HIS A 62 -8.74 -9.77 2.16
C HIS A 62 -8.28 -8.82 3.26
N ILE A 63 -8.84 -9.01 4.47
CA ILE A 63 -8.32 -8.37 5.67
C ILE A 63 -6.99 -9.03 6.03
N GLU A 64 -5.96 -8.26 5.98
CA GLU A 64 -4.58 -8.62 6.25
C GLU A 64 -4.18 -8.16 7.65
N HIS A 65 -3.41 -8.97 8.36
CA HIS A 65 -2.80 -8.61 9.63
C HIS A 65 -1.31 -8.36 9.44
N PHE A 66 -0.88 -7.12 9.60
CA PHE A 66 0.51 -6.72 9.40
C PHE A 66 1.45 -7.56 10.27
N ARG A 67 1.16 -7.67 11.56
CA ARG A 67 1.69 -8.68 12.47
C ARG A 67 0.80 -9.91 12.39
N ASN A 68 1.31 -10.99 11.80
CA ASN A 68 0.51 -12.15 11.47
C ASN A 68 -0.14 -12.78 12.70
N GLN A 69 -1.33 -13.34 12.52
CA GLN A 69 -2.14 -13.93 13.58
C GLN A 69 -1.47 -15.11 14.30
N ALA A 70 -0.60 -15.85 13.62
CA ALA A 70 0.05 -17.03 14.19
C ALA A 70 1.07 -16.68 15.28
N ASN A 71 1.73 -15.52 15.15
CA ASN A 71 2.77 -15.10 16.08
C ASN A 71 2.33 -13.96 17.00
N HIS A 72 1.20 -13.31 16.72
CA HIS A 72 0.67 -12.14 17.44
C HIS A 72 -0.83 -12.30 17.66
N ASP A 73 -1.18 -13.33 18.43
CA ASP A 73 -2.57 -13.70 18.68
C ASP A 73 -3.36 -12.61 19.44
N ASP A 74 -2.67 -11.85 20.27
CA ASP A 74 -3.16 -10.69 21.02
C ASP A 74 -3.52 -9.49 20.12
N LEU A 75 -2.96 -9.41 18.91
CA LEU A 75 -3.20 -8.31 17.96
C LEU A 75 -4.22 -8.65 16.87
N THR A 76 -4.89 -9.80 16.96
CA THR A 76 -5.78 -10.26 15.88
C THR A 76 -7.06 -9.45 15.74
N THR A 77 -7.44 -8.66 16.75
CA THR A 77 -8.59 -7.74 16.73
C THR A 77 -8.17 -6.28 16.95
N THR A 78 -6.88 -5.98 16.80
CA THR A 78 -6.35 -4.62 16.90
C THR A 78 -6.51 -3.89 15.57
N TRP A 79 -7.24 -2.77 15.56
CA TRP A 79 -7.51 -1.99 14.35
C TRP A 79 -6.24 -1.56 13.62
N GLU A 80 -5.23 -1.11 14.36
CA GLU A 80 -3.93 -0.65 13.84
C GLU A 80 -3.14 -1.76 13.14
N ASN A 81 -3.44 -3.03 13.45
CA ASN A 81 -2.80 -4.19 12.86
C ASN A 81 -3.49 -4.69 11.58
N MET A 82 -4.63 -4.10 11.19
CA MET A 82 -5.45 -4.57 10.08
C MET A 82 -5.31 -3.67 8.85
N TYR A 83 -5.24 -4.29 7.67
CA TYR A 83 -5.21 -3.63 6.36
C TYR A 83 -6.03 -4.41 5.35
N TRP A 84 -6.52 -3.73 4.32
CA TRP A 84 -7.07 -4.38 3.15
C TRP A 84 -5.96 -4.63 2.13
N SER A 85 -5.72 -5.88 1.81
CA SER A 85 -4.70 -6.31 0.85
C SER A 85 -5.31 -7.06 -0.32
N CYS A 86 -4.76 -6.87 -1.51
CA CYS A 86 -5.17 -7.65 -2.67
C CYS A 86 -4.89 -9.15 -2.49
N LYS A 87 -5.63 -10.00 -3.21
CA LYS A 87 -5.51 -11.47 -3.15
C LYS A 87 -4.40 -12.07 -4.01
N ASP A 88 -3.50 -11.27 -4.54
CA ASP A 88 -2.39 -11.80 -5.33
C ASP A 88 -1.45 -12.64 -4.46
N GLU A 89 -1.34 -13.93 -4.78
CA GLU A 89 -0.54 -14.89 -4.00
C GLU A 89 0.97 -14.61 -4.06
N LYS A 90 1.41 -13.87 -5.09
CA LYS A 90 2.83 -13.59 -5.35
C LYS A 90 3.27 -12.22 -4.82
N THR A 91 2.35 -11.41 -4.30
CA THR A 91 2.65 -10.05 -3.83
C THR A 91 1.88 -9.72 -2.55
N CYS A 92 2.24 -8.60 -1.93
CA CYS A 92 1.51 -7.98 -0.81
C CYS A 92 1.34 -8.92 0.40
N GLY A 93 0.20 -8.84 1.09
CA GLY A 93 -0.06 -9.58 2.32
C GLY A 93 0.04 -11.10 2.15
N LYS A 94 -0.43 -11.63 1.03
CA LYS A 94 -0.33 -13.06 0.73
C LYS A 94 1.11 -13.53 0.61
N HIS A 95 1.95 -12.79 -0.10
CA HIS A 95 3.37 -13.13 -0.20
C HIS A 95 4.07 -13.02 1.16
N LYS A 96 3.79 -11.95 1.92
CA LYS A 96 4.30 -11.79 3.29
C LYS A 96 3.95 -13.00 4.16
N ASP A 97 2.69 -13.44 4.15
CA ASP A 97 2.27 -14.60 4.95
C ASP A 97 2.89 -15.91 4.46
N ASN A 98 3.11 -16.06 3.17
CA ASN A 98 3.80 -17.21 2.62
C ASN A 98 5.29 -17.22 3.00
N CYS A 99 5.95 -16.07 3.13
CA CYS A 99 7.31 -15.96 3.66
C CYS A 99 7.46 -16.55 5.06
N THR A 100 6.41 -16.54 5.88
CA THR A 100 6.44 -17.12 7.24
C THR A 100 6.34 -18.64 7.24
N LYS A 101 5.85 -19.25 6.17
CA LYS A 101 5.60 -20.70 6.04
C LYS A 101 6.73 -21.46 5.38
N THR A 102 7.64 -20.79 4.70
CA THR A 102 8.71 -21.41 3.92
C THR A 102 9.97 -21.55 4.78
N THR A 103 10.67 -22.70 4.66
CA THR A 103 11.99 -22.89 5.25
C THR A 103 13.06 -22.34 4.31
N GLY A 104 13.90 -21.41 4.78
CA GLY A 104 15.01 -20.85 4.01
C GLY A 104 15.22 -19.36 4.19
N ARG A 105 16.23 -18.81 3.50
CA ARG A 105 16.67 -17.41 3.61
C ARG A 105 15.58 -16.38 3.23
N LEU A 106 14.59 -16.77 2.41
CA LEU A 106 13.46 -15.94 2.01
C LEU A 106 12.31 -15.96 3.01
N ALA A 107 12.31 -16.89 3.95
CA ALA A 107 11.19 -17.18 4.84
C ALA A 107 11.16 -16.33 6.11
N ARG A 108 12.31 -15.82 6.54
CA ARG A 108 12.39 -15.09 7.82
C ARG A 108 12.54 -13.60 7.55
N PHE A 109 11.67 -12.83 8.17
CA PHE A 109 11.78 -11.37 8.24
C PHE A 109 11.40 -10.91 9.65
N ASP A 110 11.95 -9.79 10.06
CA ASP A 110 11.53 -9.08 11.26
C ASP A 110 10.45 -8.07 10.86
N VAL A 111 9.24 -8.26 11.36
CA VAL A 111 8.11 -7.38 11.06
C VAL A 111 8.37 -5.94 11.52
N ASN A 112 9.22 -5.72 12.53
CA ASN A 112 9.56 -4.38 13.02
C ASN A 112 10.47 -3.61 12.05
N VAL A 113 11.08 -4.29 11.10
CA VAL A 113 11.90 -3.66 10.04
C VAL A 113 11.03 -3.21 8.86
N LEU A 114 9.84 -3.80 8.68
CA LEU A 114 8.96 -3.44 7.58
C LEU A 114 8.41 -2.02 7.74
N ILE A 115 8.15 -1.37 6.62
CA ILE A 115 7.40 -0.11 6.56
C ILE A 115 5.93 -0.42 6.84
N ASP A 116 5.41 0.12 7.94
CA ASP A 116 3.99 0.03 8.30
C ASP A 116 3.26 1.26 7.76
N PRO A 117 2.39 1.14 6.76
CA PRO A 117 1.74 2.31 6.14
C PRO A 117 0.78 3.06 7.07
N GLY A 118 0.40 2.49 8.21
CA GLY A 118 -0.42 3.17 9.23
C GLY A 118 0.39 3.97 10.26
N ILE A 119 1.72 3.83 10.25
CA ILE A 119 2.63 4.48 11.20
C ILE A 119 3.67 5.31 10.47
N ASP A 120 4.31 4.71 9.46
CA ASP A 120 5.38 5.32 8.70
C ASP A 120 4.84 6.19 7.56
N ASP A 121 5.66 7.11 7.09
CA ASP A 121 5.47 7.74 5.79
C ASP A 121 6.32 7.02 4.73
N PRO A 122 5.71 6.16 3.88
CA PRO A 122 6.45 5.42 2.87
C PRO A 122 7.16 6.30 1.85
N ASP A 123 6.71 7.54 1.64
CA ASP A 123 7.33 8.47 0.70
C ASP A 123 8.73 8.91 1.13
N GLN A 124 9.00 8.89 2.43
CA GLN A 124 10.34 9.17 2.96
C GLN A 124 11.32 8.02 2.70
N LEU A 125 10.82 6.83 2.38
CA LEU A 125 11.60 5.60 2.32
C LEU A 125 11.64 4.97 0.92
N LEU A 126 10.61 5.19 0.10
CA LEU A 126 10.44 4.57 -1.22
C LEU A 126 10.31 5.64 -2.31
N LEU A 127 10.95 5.38 -3.45
CA LEU A 127 10.80 6.17 -4.66
C LEU A 127 10.23 5.30 -5.78
N PHE A 128 9.12 5.74 -6.37
CA PHE A 128 8.57 5.14 -7.58
C PHE A 128 9.15 5.86 -8.81
N VAL A 129 9.76 5.08 -9.68
CA VAL A 129 10.42 5.59 -10.88
C VAL A 129 9.44 5.58 -12.05
N ASP A 130 9.69 6.41 -13.03
CA ASP A 130 8.80 6.65 -14.18
C ASP A 130 8.68 5.46 -15.15
N ASP A 131 9.51 4.41 -14.99
CA ASP A 131 9.40 3.12 -15.69
C ASP A 131 8.53 2.09 -14.93
N GLY A 132 7.90 2.49 -13.81
CA GLY A 132 7.09 1.64 -12.94
C GLY A 132 7.89 0.88 -11.88
N THR A 133 9.21 1.01 -11.85
CA THR A 133 10.07 0.43 -10.80
C THR A 133 9.85 1.15 -9.48
N VAL A 134 10.10 0.47 -8.36
CA VAL A 134 10.16 1.06 -7.03
C VAL A 134 11.50 0.70 -6.38
N VAL A 135 12.14 1.69 -5.77
CA VAL A 135 13.47 1.56 -5.15
C VAL A 135 13.46 2.24 -3.79
N PRO A 136 14.40 1.93 -2.89
CA PRO A 136 14.65 2.78 -1.73
C PRO A 136 14.95 4.22 -2.17
N ARG A 137 14.44 5.20 -1.42
CA ARG A 137 14.68 6.61 -1.74
C ARG A 137 16.18 6.93 -1.63
N PRO A 138 16.78 7.63 -2.62
CA PRO A 138 18.17 8.05 -2.53
C PRO A 138 18.40 8.97 -1.32
N GLY A 139 19.58 8.82 -0.69
CA GLY A 139 20.02 9.72 0.41
C GLY A 139 19.46 9.37 1.79
N ILE A 140 18.68 8.31 1.94
CA ILE A 140 18.25 7.81 3.27
C ILE A 140 19.42 7.10 3.98
N ASP A 141 19.35 7.06 5.31
CA ASP A 141 20.36 6.37 6.11
C ASP A 141 20.31 4.83 5.98
N ALA A 142 21.31 4.16 6.56
CA ALA A 142 21.43 2.70 6.47
C ALA A 142 20.25 1.94 7.12
N VAL A 143 19.63 2.49 8.17
CA VAL A 143 18.48 1.88 8.84
C VAL A 143 17.24 1.99 7.93
N ALA A 144 16.99 3.18 7.40
CA ALA A 144 15.92 3.44 6.46
C ALA A 144 16.08 2.62 5.15
N GLN A 145 17.32 2.52 4.64
CA GLN A 145 17.66 1.69 3.48
C GLN A 145 17.30 0.22 3.74
N ARG A 146 17.69 -0.33 4.88
CA ARG A 146 17.35 -1.71 5.28
C ARG A 146 15.85 -1.91 5.36
N ARG A 147 15.11 -0.97 5.95
CA ARG A 147 13.64 -1.01 6.05
C ARG A 147 12.98 -1.04 4.67
N ALA A 148 13.41 -0.16 3.78
CA ALA A 148 12.92 -0.08 2.41
C ALA A 148 13.19 -1.38 1.65
N GLU A 149 14.43 -1.88 1.63
CA GLU A 149 14.82 -3.12 0.95
C GLU A 149 14.02 -4.33 1.46
N GLU A 150 13.90 -4.46 2.78
CA GLU A 150 13.16 -5.58 3.36
C GLU A 150 11.68 -5.52 3.04
N THR A 151 11.07 -4.34 3.07
CA THR A 151 9.67 -4.11 2.68
C THR A 151 9.45 -4.48 1.21
N LEU A 152 10.30 -4.00 0.31
CA LEU A 152 10.22 -4.32 -1.13
C LEU A 152 10.32 -5.82 -1.38
N ARG A 153 11.21 -6.51 -0.65
CA ARG A 153 11.40 -7.97 -0.72
C ARG A 153 10.19 -8.74 -0.18
N VAL A 154 9.74 -8.42 1.04
CA VAL A 154 8.69 -9.17 1.74
C VAL A 154 7.33 -9.02 1.07
N PHE A 155 7.01 -7.84 0.56
CA PHE A 155 5.77 -7.61 -0.19
C PHE A 155 5.91 -7.81 -1.70
N GLN A 156 7.10 -8.16 -2.20
CA GLN A 156 7.40 -8.34 -3.64
C GLN A 156 6.99 -7.14 -4.50
N LEU A 157 7.20 -5.94 -3.99
CA LEU A 157 6.76 -4.73 -4.68
C LEU A 157 7.66 -4.35 -5.86
N ARG A 158 8.96 -4.67 -5.79
CA ARG A 158 9.95 -4.39 -6.83
C ARG A 158 10.01 -5.49 -7.89
N GLU A 159 10.06 -6.74 -7.46
CA GLU A 159 10.36 -7.90 -8.32
C GLU A 159 9.13 -8.34 -9.14
N SER A 160 7.94 -7.88 -8.84
CA SER A 160 6.73 -8.23 -9.58
C SER A 160 6.66 -7.48 -10.91
N ALA A 161 6.90 -8.19 -12.02
CA ALA A 161 6.74 -7.65 -13.37
C ALA A 161 5.33 -7.11 -13.62
N PHE A 162 4.32 -7.78 -13.07
CA PHE A 162 2.93 -7.32 -13.15
C PHE A 162 2.73 -5.96 -12.46
N LEU A 163 3.25 -5.77 -11.24
CA LEU A 163 3.14 -4.49 -10.54
C LEU A 163 3.93 -3.38 -11.23
N LYS A 164 5.12 -3.70 -11.74
CA LYS A 164 5.92 -2.75 -12.54
C LYS A 164 5.13 -2.29 -13.77
N GLN A 165 4.59 -3.22 -14.55
CA GLN A 165 3.79 -2.90 -15.73
C GLN A 165 2.53 -2.10 -15.38
N SER A 166 1.82 -2.49 -14.32
CA SER A 166 0.60 -1.79 -13.89
C SER A 166 0.86 -0.33 -13.49
N ARG A 167 1.98 -0.05 -12.80
CA ARG A 167 2.41 1.32 -12.47
C ARG A 167 2.76 2.10 -13.73
N PHE A 168 3.54 1.49 -14.63
CA PHE A 168 3.88 2.11 -15.91
C PHE A 168 2.64 2.48 -16.72
N ASP A 169 1.66 1.58 -16.80
CA ASP A 169 0.40 1.84 -17.50
C ASP A 169 -0.42 2.96 -16.84
N ALA A 170 -0.41 3.04 -15.52
CA ALA A 170 -1.05 4.12 -14.77
C ALA A 170 -0.37 5.49 -15.03
N LEU A 171 0.95 5.50 -15.23
CA LEU A 171 1.73 6.70 -15.55
C LEU A 171 1.54 7.17 -17.01
N ARG A 172 1.25 6.26 -17.92
CA ARG A 172 1.25 6.53 -19.37
C ARG A 172 0.41 7.74 -19.80
N PRO A 173 -0.85 7.94 -19.37
CA PRO A 173 -1.63 9.10 -19.76
C PRO A 173 -0.97 10.42 -19.32
N TYR A 174 -0.43 10.47 -18.11
CA TYR A 174 0.23 11.64 -17.56
C TYR A 174 1.54 11.96 -18.30
N LYS A 175 2.36 10.93 -18.58
CA LYS A 175 3.58 11.07 -19.38
C LYS A 175 3.27 11.62 -20.79
N THR A 176 2.17 11.19 -21.39
CA THR A 176 1.73 11.68 -22.70
C THR A 176 1.31 13.16 -22.63
N ALA A 177 0.54 13.53 -21.61
CA ALA A 177 0.13 14.92 -21.40
C ALA A 177 1.35 15.84 -21.19
N VAL A 178 2.24 15.51 -20.26
CA VAL A 178 3.47 16.26 -19.99
C VAL A 178 4.31 16.46 -21.28
N LYS A 179 4.51 15.37 -22.05
CA LYS A 179 5.24 15.46 -23.32
C LYS A 179 4.59 16.46 -24.31
N GLN A 180 3.25 16.52 -24.34
CA GLN A 180 2.52 17.45 -25.19
C GLN A 180 2.73 18.91 -24.74
N PHE A 181 2.65 19.20 -23.44
CA PHE A 181 2.91 20.54 -22.89
C PHE A 181 4.34 20.98 -23.20
N LEU A 182 5.33 20.16 -22.92
CA LEU A 182 6.73 20.48 -23.17
C LEU A 182 7.01 20.71 -24.68
N SER A 183 6.36 19.95 -25.58
CA SER A 183 6.56 20.11 -27.02
C SER A 183 5.96 21.38 -27.59
N ARG A 184 4.99 21.98 -26.89
CA ARG A 184 4.35 23.25 -27.29
C ARG A 184 5.00 24.49 -26.67
N GLY A 185 5.96 24.32 -25.74
CA GLY A 185 6.51 25.42 -24.96
C GLY A 185 5.44 26.08 -24.08
N ASP A 186 4.49 25.29 -23.58
CA ASP A 186 3.31 25.75 -22.88
C ASP A 186 3.56 25.74 -21.37
N ASP A 187 3.47 26.90 -20.73
CA ASP A 187 3.66 27.11 -19.30
C ASP A 187 2.46 26.59 -18.46
N SER A 188 1.41 26.08 -19.12
CA SER A 188 0.19 25.60 -18.46
C SER A 188 0.33 24.21 -17.80
N LEU A 189 1.53 23.65 -17.73
CA LEU A 189 1.77 22.37 -17.03
C LEU A 189 1.36 22.43 -15.55
N VAL A 190 1.61 23.57 -14.89
CA VAL A 190 1.23 23.77 -13.47
C VAL A 190 -0.30 23.78 -13.33
N GLU A 191 -0.99 24.48 -14.22
CA GLU A 191 -2.47 24.54 -14.24
C GLU A 191 -3.07 23.14 -14.49
N TYR A 192 -2.47 22.39 -15.41
CA TYR A 192 -2.86 21.00 -15.65
C TYR A 192 -2.69 20.12 -14.40
N LEU A 193 -1.56 20.26 -13.69
CA LEU A 193 -1.30 19.52 -12.46
C LEU A 193 -2.32 19.84 -11.37
N ASP A 194 -2.68 21.10 -11.21
CA ASP A 194 -3.71 21.52 -10.26
C ASP A 194 -5.08 20.95 -10.64
N ALA A 195 -5.42 20.94 -11.93
CA ALA A 195 -6.68 20.38 -12.41
C ALA A 195 -6.81 18.87 -12.21
N VAL A 196 -5.71 18.11 -12.31
CA VAL A 196 -5.74 16.63 -12.16
C VAL A 196 -5.35 16.14 -10.75
N ARG A 197 -5.05 17.04 -9.83
CA ARG A 197 -4.56 16.71 -8.48
C ARG A 197 -5.50 15.78 -7.73
N GLU A 198 -6.80 16.07 -7.73
CA GLU A 198 -7.82 15.28 -7.05
C GLU A 198 -7.97 13.90 -7.71
N ASP A 199 -7.97 13.84 -9.03
CA ASP A 199 -8.02 12.59 -9.80
C ASP A 199 -6.83 11.71 -9.48
N ILE A 200 -5.62 12.29 -9.39
CA ILE A 200 -4.40 11.57 -9.01
C ILE A 200 -4.54 10.98 -7.60
N GLN A 201 -5.08 11.73 -6.64
CA GLN A 201 -5.28 11.23 -5.28
C GLN A 201 -6.20 10.01 -5.23
N GLN A 202 -7.19 9.93 -6.12
CA GLN A 202 -8.15 8.84 -6.21
C GLN A 202 -7.69 7.69 -7.15
N ALA A 203 -6.67 7.93 -7.96
CA ALA A 203 -6.17 6.94 -8.92
C ALA A 203 -5.51 5.72 -8.25
N PRO A 204 -5.58 4.53 -8.84
CA PRO A 204 -4.68 3.45 -8.47
C PRO A 204 -3.23 3.87 -8.73
N PHE A 205 -2.31 3.39 -7.89
CA PHE A 205 -0.89 3.75 -7.96
C PHE A 205 -0.61 5.26 -7.85
N SER A 206 -1.45 5.98 -7.10
CA SER A 206 -1.38 7.44 -6.95
C SER A 206 0.01 7.95 -6.51
N THR A 207 0.71 7.20 -5.66
CA THR A 207 2.07 7.54 -5.23
C THR A 207 3.06 7.52 -6.40
N ALA A 208 2.96 6.54 -7.30
CA ALA A 208 3.83 6.49 -8.48
C ALA A 208 3.59 7.68 -9.42
N ILE A 209 2.32 8.07 -9.59
CA ILE A 209 1.95 9.22 -10.42
C ILE A 209 2.46 10.52 -9.79
N ARG A 210 2.32 10.68 -8.49
CA ARG A 210 2.80 11.87 -7.76
C ARG A 210 4.33 12.00 -7.83
N HIS A 211 5.08 10.92 -7.58
CA HIS A 211 6.55 10.92 -7.69
C HIS A 211 7.04 11.25 -9.11
N TYR A 212 6.30 10.83 -10.15
CA TYR A 212 6.62 11.23 -11.52
C TYR A 212 6.58 12.74 -11.69
N PHE A 213 5.56 13.40 -11.15
CA PHE A 213 5.46 14.87 -11.24
C PHE A 213 6.47 15.60 -10.35
N GLU A 214 6.77 15.08 -9.16
CA GLU A 214 7.83 15.62 -8.30
C GLU A 214 9.22 15.59 -8.96
N GLY A 215 9.45 14.68 -9.88
CA GLY A 215 10.69 14.58 -10.65
C GLY A 215 10.76 15.49 -11.88
N ILE A 216 9.67 16.18 -12.23
CA ILE A 216 9.59 17.09 -13.39
C ILE A 216 9.60 18.58 -12.96
N LEU A 217 9.03 18.87 -11.79
CA LEU A 217 8.96 20.22 -11.20
C LEU A 217 10.21 20.51 -10.37
#